data_2c954d5ccce15e0d5c408b7c650ca7b2
#
_entry.id   2c954d5ccce15e0d5c408b7c650ca7b2
#
_cell.length_a   1.000
_cell.length_b   1.000
_cell.length_c   1.000
_cell.angle_alpha   90.00
_cell.angle_beta   90.00
_cell.angle_gamma   90.00
#
_symmetry.space_group_name_H-M   'P 1'
#
loop_
_entity.id
_entity.type
_entity.pdbx_description
1 polymer ?
#
loop_
_entity_poly.entity_id
_entity_poly.type
_entity_poly.pdbx_seq_one_letter_code
_entity_poly.pdbx_strand_id
1 'polypeptide(L)'
;MALMPGLVLRNRIVMAPMTTWASNDDGTISDEEDTYYRCRAKDVGLVITGCTHVQSNGVGFTGEFAAYDDTFIPSLRKLATAAKSGGAPAILQIFHAGVKTLPELVDDVIAASAVPGHAGPFAAAIVPRALEDNEVMEVIDAFAAATRRAIVAGFDGIELHGAHGFLLQNFFSPYFNVRTDKWGGSLENRMRFPLAVVAAVKAEIAEHAHKPFALGYRITVEEEFEGGMQLADSLQLVTRLVDAGINYLHVSLGSALDQKPAKSGPDATIVSILHDHIDGRIPLVAAGQIKTPRQAQNALNQGLSLVAVGQGLVINPDWVADARTGRDSDIQLAISTADVASARIPHKLWAVIEATPGWFNVVASPA
;
A
#
# COMPACT_ATOMS: atom_id res chain seq x y z
N MET A 1 -11.69 -16.29 7.56
CA MET A 1 -11.94 -15.02 8.25
C MET A 1 -12.70 -14.09 7.32
N ALA A 2 -13.70 -13.34 7.79
CA ALA A 2 -14.35 -12.32 6.96
C ALA A 2 -13.51 -11.03 6.99
N LEU A 3 -13.20 -10.48 5.81
CA LEU A 3 -12.63 -9.13 5.68
C LEU A 3 -13.75 -8.09 5.84
N MET A 4 -14.90 -8.40 5.28
CA MET A 4 -16.15 -7.66 5.39
C MET A 4 -17.32 -8.62 5.12
N PRO A 5 -18.59 -8.24 5.37
CA PRO A 5 -19.74 -9.05 4.99
C PRO A 5 -19.70 -9.43 3.51
N GLY A 6 -19.77 -10.72 3.22
CA GLY A 6 -19.72 -11.26 1.85
C GLY A 6 -18.34 -11.43 1.24
N LEU A 7 -17.25 -11.03 1.90
CA LEU A 7 -15.88 -11.26 1.43
C LEU A 7 -15.08 -12.05 2.47
N VAL A 8 -14.98 -13.37 2.26
CA VAL A 8 -14.34 -14.33 3.18
C VAL A 8 -12.98 -14.75 2.65
N LEU A 9 -11.96 -14.66 3.49
CA LEU A 9 -10.58 -15.06 3.20
C LEU A 9 -10.33 -16.49 3.66
N ARG A 10 -9.61 -17.27 2.84
CA ARG A 10 -9.27 -18.69 3.13
C ARG A 10 -8.19 -18.83 4.23
N ASN A 11 -7.33 -17.84 4.40
CA ASN A 11 -6.33 -17.74 5.48
C ASN A 11 -6.02 -16.27 5.79
N ARG A 12 -5.09 -16.04 6.74
CA ARG A 12 -4.74 -14.71 7.25
C ARG A 12 -3.49 -14.09 6.61
N ILE A 13 -2.95 -14.68 5.54
CA ILE A 13 -1.76 -14.17 4.86
C ILE A 13 -2.18 -13.29 3.69
N VAL A 14 -1.65 -12.08 3.68
CA VAL A 14 -1.85 -11.08 2.63
C VAL A 14 -0.57 -10.95 1.82
N MET A 15 -0.65 -11.02 0.49
CA MET A 15 0.42 -10.53 -0.37
C MET A 15 0.47 -9.01 -0.22
N ALA A 16 1.56 -8.52 0.41
CA ALA A 16 1.74 -7.09 0.64
C ALA A 16 1.87 -6.32 -0.67
N PRO A 17 1.36 -5.08 -0.75
CA PRO A 17 1.52 -4.24 -1.92
C PRO A 17 2.99 -3.86 -2.08
N MET A 18 3.57 -4.27 -3.20
CA MET A 18 4.94 -3.93 -3.59
C MET A 18 4.97 -3.57 -5.07
N THR A 19 5.52 -2.41 -5.38
CA THR A 19 5.78 -2.01 -6.76
C THR A 19 6.81 -2.95 -7.37
N THR A 20 6.60 -3.34 -8.61
CA THR A 20 7.44 -4.27 -9.36
C THR A 20 8.40 -3.56 -10.31
N TRP A 21 8.21 -2.26 -10.55
CA TRP A 21 8.91 -1.45 -11.57
C TRP A 21 8.85 -2.06 -12.98
N ALA A 22 7.98 -3.03 -13.20
CA ALA A 22 8.00 -3.88 -14.38
C ALA A 22 6.84 -3.66 -15.34
N SER A 23 5.95 -2.70 -15.07
CA SER A 23 4.92 -2.32 -16.03
C SER A 23 5.54 -1.85 -17.36
N ASN A 24 4.77 -1.98 -18.42
CA ASN A 24 5.12 -1.40 -19.71
C ASN A 24 5.29 0.12 -19.59
N ASP A 25 5.98 0.75 -20.53
CA ASP A 25 6.29 2.18 -20.48
C ASP A 25 5.02 3.07 -20.55
N ASP A 26 3.89 2.51 -20.95
CA ASP A 26 2.56 3.15 -20.96
C ASP A 26 1.77 2.95 -19.65
N GLY A 27 2.36 2.35 -18.60
CA GLY A 27 1.70 2.07 -17.32
C GLY A 27 0.76 0.85 -17.33
N THR A 28 0.76 0.07 -18.42
CA THR A 28 -0.02 -1.18 -18.49
C THR A 28 0.74 -2.37 -17.93
N ILE A 29 0.01 -3.39 -17.42
CA ILE A 29 0.61 -4.62 -16.89
C ILE A 29 1.43 -5.35 -17.96
N SER A 30 2.67 -5.69 -17.66
CA SER A 30 3.54 -6.52 -18.48
C SER A 30 3.23 -8.02 -18.33
N ASP A 31 3.82 -8.85 -19.19
CA ASP A 31 3.73 -10.31 -19.08
C ASP A 31 4.55 -10.85 -17.89
N GLU A 32 5.64 -10.16 -17.52
CA GLU A 32 6.42 -10.51 -16.32
C GLU A 32 5.59 -10.29 -15.04
N GLU A 33 4.84 -9.19 -14.97
CA GLU A 33 3.95 -8.92 -13.84
C GLU A 33 2.76 -9.87 -13.79
N ASP A 34 2.16 -10.22 -14.92
CA ASP A 34 1.11 -11.24 -14.98
C ASP A 34 1.63 -12.57 -14.38
N THR A 35 2.83 -12.99 -14.79
CA THR A 35 3.49 -14.19 -14.24
C THR A 35 3.81 -14.04 -12.76
N TYR A 36 4.34 -12.89 -12.33
CA TYR A 36 4.67 -12.58 -10.95
C TYR A 36 3.47 -12.72 -10.01
N TYR A 37 2.33 -12.11 -10.37
CA TYR A 37 1.11 -12.19 -9.57
C TYR A 37 0.53 -13.60 -9.56
N ARG A 38 0.45 -14.30 -10.71
CA ARG A 38 -0.05 -15.67 -10.78
C ARG A 38 0.72 -16.64 -9.89
N CYS A 39 2.03 -16.51 -9.85
CA CYS A 39 2.87 -17.37 -9.02
C CYS A 39 2.60 -17.18 -7.51
N ARG A 40 2.38 -15.93 -7.06
CA ARG A 40 2.25 -15.59 -5.63
C ARG A 40 0.83 -15.61 -5.11
N ALA A 41 -0.17 -15.49 -5.99
CA ALA A 41 -1.58 -15.50 -5.64
C ALA A 41 -2.13 -16.89 -5.27
N LYS A 42 -1.40 -17.97 -5.52
CA LYS A 42 -1.88 -19.37 -5.44
C LYS A 42 -2.51 -19.71 -4.10
N ASP A 43 -1.85 -19.35 -3.00
CA ASP A 43 -2.22 -19.84 -1.67
C ASP A 43 -2.52 -18.71 -0.65
N VAL A 44 -2.21 -17.45 -0.94
CA VAL A 44 -2.50 -16.31 -0.04
C VAL A 44 -4.00 -16.13 0.20
N GLY A 45 -4.36 -15.53 1.33
CA GLY A 45 -5.76 -15.23 1.66
C GLY A 45 -6.28 -13.99 0.96
N LEU A 46 -5.40 -13.02 0.67
CA LEU A 46 -5.71 -11.73 0.02
C LEU A 46 -4.51 -11.28 -0.80
N VAL A 47 -4.74 -10.68 -1.95
CA VAL A 47 -3.71 -10.00 -2.74
C VAL A 47 -3.98 -8.51 -2.71
N ILE A 48 -2.98 -7.70 -2.35
CA ILE A 48 -2.99 -6.25 -2.56
C ILE A 48 -1.91 -5.95 -3.60
N THR A 49 -2.27 -5.26 -4.68
CA THR A 49 -1.33 -4.97 -5.79
C THR A 49 -0.33 -3.90 -5.42
N GLY A 50 0.74 -3.76 -6.20
CA GLY A 50 1.62 -2.59 -6.14
C GLY A 50 0.88 -1.29 -6.43
N CYS A 51 1.56 -0.17 -6.21
CA CYS A 51 1.03 1.17 -6.40
C CYS A 51 0.45 1.39 -7.80
N THR A 52 -0.71 2.06 -7.85
CA THR A 52 -1.39 2.43 -9.09
C THR A 52 -1.78 3.90 -9.00
N HIS A 53 -1.20 4.76 -9.85
CA HIS A 53 -1.46 6.20 -9.76
C HIS A 53 -2.81 6.58 -10.37
N VAL A 54 -3.48 7.56 -9.74
CA VAL A 54 -4.84 8.00 -10.07
C VAL A 54 -4.91 9.23 -10.96
N GLN A 55 -3.78 9.93 -11.14
CA GLN A 55 -3.60 11.06 -12.06
C GLN A 55 -2.27 10.89 -12.82
N SER A 56 -2.18 11.43 -14.04
CA SER A 56 -0.97 11.31 -14.87
C SER A 56 0.28 11.93 -14.23
N ASN A 57 0.11 12.94 -13.40
CA ASN A 57 1.18 13.59 -12.64
C ASN A 57 1.37 13.00 -11.22
N GLY A 58 0.70 11.89 -10.91
CA GLY A 58 0.79 11.23 -9.61
C GLY A 58 1.76 10.05 -9.54
N VAL A 59 2.59 9.86 -10.57
CA VAL A 59 3.52 8.74 -10.69
C VAL A 59 4.68 8.84 -9.70
N GLY A 60 4.93 7.77 -8.93
CA GLY A 60 5.97 7.71 -7.90
C GLY A 60 7.10 6.72 -8.18
N PHE A 61 6.92 5.84 -9.17
CA PHE A 61 7.92 4.83 -9.56
C PHE A 61 7.89 4.62 -11.06
N THR A 62 9.05 4.51 -11.69
CA THR A 62 9.11 4.06 -13.09
C THR A 62 8.51 2.66 -13.20
N GLY A 63 7.68 2.43 -14.23
CA GLY A 63 7.06 1.13 -14.44
C GLY A 63 6.11 0.69 -13.33
N GLU A 64 5.32 1.61 -12.79
CA GLU A 64 4.15 1.33 -11.95
C GLU A 64 2.85 1.31 -12.75
N PHE A 65 1.78 0.79 -12.16
CA PHE A 65 0.46 0.74 -12.79
C PHE A 65 -0.23 2.10 -12.84
N ALA A 66 -1.03 2.32 -13.88
CA ALA A 66 -1.85 3.51 -14.07
C ALA A 66 -3.35 3.20 -14.01
N ALA A 67 -4.14 4.13 -13.45
CA ALA A 67 -5.60 4.06 -13.39
C ALA A 67 -6.28 5.42 -13.63
N TYR A 68 -5.59 6.39 -14.23
CA TYR A 68 -6.10 7.75 -14.38
C TYR A 68 -7.05 7.94 -15.57
N ASP A 69 -7.12 6.97 -16.49
CA ASP A 69 -7.98 7.01 -17.66
C ASP A 69 -8.67 5.66 -17.92
N ASP A 70 -9.82 5.67 -18.60
CA ASP A 70 -10.61 4.46 -18.90
C ASP A 70 -9.88 3.50 -19.85
N THR A 71 -8.93 4.00 -20.63
CA THR A 71 -8.05 3.19 -21.49
C THR A 71 -7.23 2.17 -20.72
N PHE A 72 -7.02 2.35 -19.41
CA PHE A 72 -6.34 1.39 -18.54
C PHE A 72 -7.24 0.22 -18.08
N ILE A 73 -8.56 0.28 -18.24
CA ILE A 73 -9.48 -0.77 -17.78
C ILE A 73 -9.10 -2.17 -18.31
N PRO A 74 -8.73 -2.37 -19.59
CA PRO A 74 -8.28 -3.69 -20.06
C PRO A 74 -7.03 -4.20 -19.33
N SER A 75 -6.05 -3.32 -19.09
CA SER A 75 -4.83 -3.63 -18.34
C SER A 75 -5.14 -3.98 -16.88
N LEU A 76 -5.94 -3.17 -16.21
CA LEU A 76 -6.40 -3.42 -14.85
C LEU A 76 -7.16 -4.74 -14.72
N ARG A 77 -7.95 -5.12 -15.75
CA ARG A 77 -8.63 -6.42 -15.80
C ARG A 77 -7.65 -7.59 -15.94
N LYS A 78 -6.58 -7.44 -16.72
CA LYS A 78 -5.50 -8.44 -16.82
C LYS A 78 -4.84 -8.60 -15.44
N LEU A 79 -4.53 -7.48 -14.75
CA LEU A 79 -3.95 -7.47 -13.40
C LEU A 79 -4.87 -8.14 -12.37
N ALA A 80 -6.16 -7.79 -12.35
CA ALA A 80 -7.16 -8.41 -11.47
C ALA A 80 -7.25 -9.92 -11.70
N THR A 81 -7.24 -10.36 -12.96
CA THR A 81 -7.27 -11.77 -13.34
C THR A 81 -6.03 -12.52 -12.86
N ALA A 82 -4.85 -11.94 -13.01
CA ALA A 82 -3.60 -12.51 -12.52
C ALA A 82 -3.58 -12.61 -10.99
N ALA A 83 -3.92 -11.51 -10.30
CA ALA A 83 -3.96 -11.44 -8.83
C ALA A 83 -4.99 -12.40 -8.22
N LYS A 84 -6.07 -12.71 -8.92
CA LYS A 84 -7.14 -13.63 -8.48
C LYS A 84 -6.94 -15.07 -8.94
N SER A 85 -5.92 -15.37 -9.72
CA SER A 85 -5.70 -16.68 -10.35
C SER A 85 -5.64 -17.85 -9.38
N GLY A 86 -5.22 -17.61 -8.14
CA GLY A 86 -5.23 -18.60 -7.06
C GLY A 86 -6.54 -18.66 -6.25
N GLY A 87 -7.56 -17.88 -6.60
CA GLY A 87 -8.86 -17.83 -5.93
C GLY A 87 -8.92 -16.92 -4.69
N ALA A 88 -7.85 -16.18 -4.36
CA ALA A 88 -7.89 -15.13 -3.36
C ALA A 88 -8.59 -13.88 -3.91
N PRO A 89 -9.31 -13.09 -3.11
CA PRO A 89 -9.73 -11.75 -3.49
C PRO A 89 -8.51 -10.87 -3.82
N ALA A 90 -8.70 -9.90 -4.75
CA ALA A 90 -7.66 -8.95 -5.13
C ALA A 90 -8.11 -7.50 -4.89
N ILE A 91 -7.24 -6.73 -4.26
CA ILE A 91 -7.39 -5.32 -3.92
C ILE A 91 -6.42 -4.51 -4.77
N LEU A 92 -6.90 -3.47 -5.46
CA LEU A 92 -6.04 -2.51 -6.16
C LEU A 92 -5.57 -1.44 -5.18
N GLN A 93 -4.27 -1.30 -4.95
CA GLN A 93 -3.76 -0.18 -4.16
C GLN A 93 -3.64 1.06 -5.04
N ILE A 94 -4.41 2.10 -4.74
CA ILE A 94 -4.44 3.36 -5.49
C ILE A 94 -3.79 4.50 -4.70
N PHE A 95 -3.06 5.38 -5.40
CA PHE A 95 -2.31 6.46 -4.78
C PHE A 95 -2.05 7.64 -5.72
N HIS A 96 -1.51 8.69 -5.15
CA HIS A 96 -0.85 9.79 -5.85
C HIS A 96 0.44 10.09 -5.10
N ALA A 97 1.57 10.15 -5.80
CA ALA A 97 2.88 10.23 -5.15
C ALA A 97 3.13 11.54 -4.39
N GLY A 98 2.46 12.64 -4.74
CA GLY A 98 2.61 13.91 -4.05
C GLY A 98 4.06 14.41 -4.08
N VAL A 99 4.64 14.73 -2.92
CA VAL A 99 6.05 15.20 -2.82
C VAL A 99 7.08 14.16 -3.30
N LYS A 100 6.66 12.93 -3.57
CA LYS A 100 7.50 11.84 -4.08
C LYS A 100 7.28 11.52 -5.54
N THR A 101 6.55 12.36 -6.25
CA THR A 101 6.40 12.25 -7.70
C THR A 101 7.76 12.35 -8.36
N LEU A 102 7.98 11.56 -9.41
CA LEU A 102 9.23 11.55 -10.18
C LEU A 102 9.26 12.73 -11.17
N PRO A 103 10.11 13.75 -10.93
CA PRO A 103 10.13 14.95 -11.76
C PRO A 103 10.62 14.71 -13.20
N GLU A 104 11.31 13.59 -13.43
CA GLU A 104 11.73 13.19 -14.78
C GLU A 104 10.59 12.61 -15.64
N LEU A 105 9.45 12.28 -15.02
CA LEU A 105 8.29 11.71 -15.71
C LEU A 105 7.13 12.71 -15.83
N VAL A 106 7.14 13.82 -15.10
CA VAL A 106 6.05 14.81 -15.08
C VAL A 106 6.58 16.23 -14.96
N ASP A 107 5.94 17.17 -15.65
CA ASP A 107 6.33 18.60 -15.63
C ASP A 107 5.78 19.34 -14.39
N ASP A 108 4.69 18.85 -13.78
CA ASP A 108 3.99 19.53 -12.67
C ASP A 108 3.88 18.61 -11.44
N VAL A 109 4.83 18.75 -10.53
CA VAL A 109 4.84 18.03 -9.25
C VAL A 109 4.03 18.80 -8.23
N ILE A 110 2.96 18.18 -7.72
CA ILE A 110 1.98 18.79 -6.82
C ILE A 110 1.93 18.12 -5.46
N ALA A 111 1.64 18.88 -4.40
CA ALA A 111 1.42 18.36 -3.05
C ALA A 111 0.50 19.29 -2.23
N ALA A 112 0.31 18.96 -0.95
CA ALA A 112 -0.49 19.79 -0.04
C ALA A 112 0.06 21.23 0.06
N SER A 113 1.38 21.38 0.11
CA SER A 113 2.08 22.68 0.17
C SER A 113 3.45 22.59 -0.53
N ALA A 114 4.05 23.72 -0.84
CA ALA A 114 5.39 23.82 -1.44
C ALA A 114 6.50 23.54 -0.41
N VAL A 115 6.42 22.40 0.27
CA VAL A 115 7.41 21.93 1.25
C VAL A 115 8.24 20.81 0.61
N PRO A 116 9.59 20.89 0.63
CA PRO A 116 10.42 19.88 0.00
C PRO A 116 10.22 18.51 0.65
N GLY A 117 10.18 17.48 -0.20
CA GLY A 117 10.22 16.09 0.23
C GLY A 117 11.56 15.70 0.85
N HIS A 118 11.60 14.66 1.64
CA HIS A 118 12.86 14.05 2.08
C HIS A 118 13.36 13.06 1.02
N ALA A 119 14.67 13.15 0.72
CA ALA A 119 15.31 12.13 -0.13
C ALA A 119 15.22 10.74 0.52
N GLY A 120 14.98 9.75 -0.30
CA GLY A 120 14.91 8.34 0.11
C GLY A 120 15.51 7.44 -0.96
N PRO A 121 15.51 6.12 -0.74
CA PRO A 121 16.13 5.18 -1.68
C PRO A 121 15.46 5.16 -3.06
N PHE A 122 14.22 5.64 -3.17
CA PHE A 122 13.44 5.60 -4.41
C PHE A 122 12.93 6.98 -4.87
N ALA A 123 13.26 8.06 -4.16
CA ALA A 123 12.81 9.39 -4.51
C ALA A 123 13.85 10.44 -4.12
N ALA A 124 14.08 11.42 -4.98
CA ALA A 124 14.88 12.60 -4.67
C ALA A 124 14.10 13.58 -3.78
N ALA A 125 14.81 14.48 -3.08
CA ALA A 125 14.18 15.62 -2.45
C ALA A 125 13.84 16.66 -3.53
N ILE A 126 12.56 16.93 -3.71
CA ILE A 126 12.04 17.94 -4.66
C ILE A 126 11.12 18.90 -3.94
N VAL A 127 10.95 20.11 -4.48
CA VAL A 127 9.98 21.09 -4.00
C VAL A 127 8.77 21.04 -4.94
N PRO A 128 7.62 20.53 -4.47
CA PRO A 128 6.39 20.51 -5.26
C PRO A 128 5.74 21.88 -5.30
N ARG A 129 4.79 22.07 -6.20
CA ARG A 129 3.83 23.18 -6.15
C ARG A 129 2.68 22.83 -5.18
N ALA A 130 2.20 23.81 -4.43
CA ALA A 130 0.97 23.64 -3.63
C ALA A 130 -0.25 23.52 -4.55
N LEU A 131 -1.16 22.57 -4.25
CA LEU A 131 -2.45 22.46 -4.90
C LEU A 131 -3.37 23.65 -4.57
N GLU A 132 -4.07 24.17 -5.58
CA GLU A 132 -5.17 25.09 -5.40
C GLU A 132 -6.44 24.36 -4.91
N ASP A 133 -7.43 25.07 -4.39
CA ASP A 133 -8.65 24.43 -3.80
C ASP A 133 -9.45 23.61 -4.82
N ASN A 134 -9.56 24.07 -6.05
CA ASN A 134 -10.21 23.32 -7.14
C ASN A 134 -9.41 22.06 -7.53
N GLU A 135 -8.07 22.14 -7.55
CA GLU A 135 -7.20 21.01 -7.85
C GLU A 135 -7.29 19.92 -6.76
N VAL A 136 -7.45 20.33 -5.49
CA VAL A 136 -7.72 19.35 -4.41
C VAL A 136 -8.98 18.56 -4.70
N MET A 137 -10.04 19.19 -5.20
CA MET A 137 -11.27 18.50 -5.59
C MET A 137 -11.04 17.58 -6.80
N GLU A 138 -10.27 18.00 -7.80
CA GLU A 138 -9.91 17.16 -8.96
C GLU A 138 -9.14 15.90 -8.55
N VAL A 139 -8.24 15.99 -7.56
CA VAL A 139 -7.57 14.82 -7.01
C VAL A 139 -8.54 13.88 -6.30
N ILE A 140 -9.49 14.41 -5.50
CA ILE A 140 -10.53 13.60 -4.86
C ILE A 140 -11.35 12.85 -5.92
N ASP A 141 -11.76 13.53 -6.99
CA ASP A 141 -12.52 12.93 -8.10
C ASP A 141 -11.68 11.88 -8.86
N ALA A 142 -10.36 12.08 -8.97
CA ALA A 142 -9.46 11.11 -9.58
C ALA A 142 -9.38 9.79 -8.78
N PHE A 143 -9.34 9.84 -7.44
CA PHE A 143 -9.44 8.65 -6.59
C PHE A 143 -10.79 7.93 -6.77
N ALA A 144 -11.88 8.68 -6.83
CA ALA A 144 -13.22 8.16 -7.09
C ALA A 144 -13.27 7.45 -8.47
N ALA A 145 -12.83 8.13 -9.53
CA ALA A 145 -12.80 7.58 -10.88
C ALA A 145 -11.91 6.32 -11.00
N ALA A 146 -10.74 6.29 -10.34
CA ALA A 146 -9.89 5.10 -10.30
C ALA A 146 -10.59 3.93 -9.58
N THR A 147 -11.40 4.21 -8.54
CA THR A 147 -12.20 3.19 -7.85
C THR A 147 -13.26 2.60 -8.78
N ARG A 148 -13.99 3.42 -9.56
CA ARG A 148 -14.93 2.95 -10.58
C ARG A 148 -14.21 2.04 -11.59
N ARG A 149 -13.02 2.42 -12.08
CA ARG A 149 -12.23 1.59 -12.99
C ARG A 149 -11.83 0.26 -12.37
N ALA A 150 -11.44 0.23 -11.09
CA ALA A 150 -11.14 -1.00 -10.35
C ALA A 150 -12.37 -1.93 -10.28
N ILE A 151 -13.56 -1.40 -10.01
CA ILE A 151 -14.83 -2.15 -9.99
C ILE A 151 -15.09 -2.77 -11.38
N VAL A 152 -15.01 -1.98 -12.45
CA VAL A 152 -15.22 -2.43 -13.85
C VAL A 152 -14.16 -3.45 -14.29
N ALA A 153 -12.93 -3.31 -13.81
CA ALA A 153 -11.84 -4.25 -14.06
C ALA A 153 -12.01 -5.59 -13.33
N GLY A 154 -12.88 -5.66 -12.30
CA GLY A 154 -13.21 -6.89 -11.59
C GLY A 154 -12.38 -7.16 -10.34
N PHE A 155 -11.77 -6.14 -9.74
CA PHE A 155 -11.21 -6.22 -8.40
C PHE A 155 -12.31 -6.47 -7.35
N ASP A 156 -11.89 -6.88 -6.16
CA ASP A 156 -12.77 -7.12 -5.01
C ASP A 156 -12.66 -6.01 -3.96
N GLY A 157 -11.90 -4.95 -4.26
CA GLY A 157 -11.73 -3.78 -3.43
C GLY A 157 -10.61 -2.87 -3.91
N ILE A 158 -10.47 -1.75 -3.20
CA ILE A 158 -9.31 -0.85 -3.31
C ILE A 158 -8.68 -0.63 -1.94
N GLU A 159 -7.40 -0.26 -1.93
CA GLU A 159 -6.70 0.24 -0.74
C GLU A 159 -6.18 1.65 -1.03
N LEU A 160 -6.60 2.62 -0.23
CA LEU A 160 -6.09 3.99 -0.28
C LEU A 160 -4.71 4.04 0.37
N HIS A 161 -3.71 4.49 -0.39
CA HIS A 161 -2.34 4.54 0.12
C HIS A 161 -2.04 5.85 0.84
N GLY A 162 -2.35 5.90 2.13
CA GLY A 162 -2.08 7.04 3.04
C GLY A 162 -0.81 6.88 3.86
N ALA A 163 0.21 6.19 3.32
CA ALA A 163 1.48 5.94 3.99
C ALA A 163 2.67 6.40 3.14
N HIS A 164 3.89 6.23 3.64
CA HIS A 164 5.17 6.41 2.97
C HIS A 164 5.44 7.83 2.44
N GLY A 165 4.75 8.84 2.95
CA GLY A 165 4.93 10.23 2.51
C GLY A 165 4.29 10.55 1.17
N PHE A 166 3.28 9.79 0.72
CA PHE A 166 2.50 10.08 -0.47
C PHE A 166 1.40 11.11 -0.20
N LEU A 167 0.65 11.53 -1.21
CA LEU A 167 -0.21 12.71 -1.16
C LEU A 167 -1.24 12.69 -0.02
N LEU A 168 -1.90 11.55 0.26
CA LEU A 168 -2.83 11.43 1.38
C LEU A 168 -2.15 11.71 2.72
N GLN A 169 -0.92 11.22 2.91
CA GLN A 169 -0.11 11.53 4.08
C GLN A 169 0.39 12.97 4.06
N ASN A 170 0.74 13.53 2.89
CA ASN A 170 1.19 14.94 2.81
C ASN A 170 0.13 15.91 3.33
N PHE A 171 -1.15 15.68 3.02
CA PHE A 171 -2.25 16.49 3.57
C PHE A 171 -2.44 16.30 5.07
N PHE A 172 -2.20 15.11 5.58
CA PHE A 172 -2.36 14.81 7.00
C PHE A 172 -1.16 15.28 7.85
N SER A 173 0.06 15.22 7.31
CA SER A 173 1.28 15.60 8.01
C SER A 173 1.33 17.10 8.32
N PRO A 174 1.56 17.53 9.59
CA PRO A 174 1.76 18.94 9.91
C PRO A 174 3.02 19.52 9.30
N TYR A 175 4.02 18.70 8.98
CA TYR A 175 5.25 19.11 8.32
C TYR A 175 5.02 19.45 6.84
N PHE A 176 4.35 18.57 6.11
CA PHE A 176 4.12 18.75 4.66
C PHE A 176 2.92 19.63 4.35
N ASN A 177 1.99 19.83 5.30
CA ASN A 177 0.80 20.63 5.14
C ASN A 177 0.88 21.91 6.00
N VAL A 178 1.43 22.98 5.42
CA VAL A 178 1.49 24.31 6.03
C VAL A 178 0.39 25.25 5.52
N ARG A 179 -0.68 24.69 4.94
CA ARG A 179 -1.82 25.47 4.43
C ARG A 179 -2.55 26.20 5.55
N THR A 180 -3.17 27.34 5.20
CA THR A 180 -3.97 28.16 6.11
C THR A 180 -5.47 28.17 5.76
N ASP A 181 -5.86 27.37 4.74
CA ASP A 181 -7.25 27.21 4.32
C ASP A 181 -7.94 26.01 5.03
N LYS A 182 -9.12 25.62 4.51
CA LYS A 182 -9.91 24.51 5.07
C LYS A 182 -9.21 23.14 5.04
N TRP A 183 -8.10 22.99 4.29
CA TRP A 183 -7.35 21.74 4.11
C TRP A 183 -6.14 21.62 5.03
N GLY A 184 -5.76 22.69 5.77
CA GLY A 184 -4.55 22.72 6.59
C GLY A 184 -4.70 23.44 7.92
N GLY A 185 -3.58 23.58 8.64
CA GLY A 185 -3.54 24.17 9.99
C GLY A 185 -3.95 23.18 11.09
N SER A 186 -5.18 23.19 11.53
CA SER A 186 -5.64 22.28 12.60
C SER A 186 -5.63 20.81 12.18
N LEU A 187 -5.55 19.91 13.15
CA LEU A 187 -5.64 18.46 12.89
C LEU A 187 -6.96 18.10 12.17
N GLU A 188 -8.07 18.69 12.57
CA GLU A 188 -9.36 18.49 11.92
C GLU A 188 -9.31 18.86 10.42
N ASN A 189 -8.69 19.96 10.07
CA ASN A 189 -8.53 20.37 8.68
C ASN A 189 -7.58 19.43 7.91
N ARG A 190 -6.46 19.01 8.52
CA ARG A 190 -5.54 18.08 7.89
C ARG A 190 -6.14 16.69 7.64
N MET A 191 -7.10 16.27 8.47
CA MET A 191 -7.87 15.02 8.25
C MET A 191 -8.93 15.18 7.14
N ARG A 192 -9.30 16.39 6.75
CA ARG A 192 -10.39 16.64 5.80
C ARG A 192 -10.15 16.01 4.44
N PHE A 193 -8.94 16.15 3.89
CA PHE A 193 -8.61 15.60 2.57
C PHE A 193 -8.69 14.05 2.54
N PRO A 194 -8.01 13.30 3.40
CA PRO A 194 -8.14 11.84 3.38
C PRO A 194 -9.58 11.37 3.65
N LEU A 195 -10.35 12.05 4.50
CA LEU A 195 -11.75 11.70 4.74
C LEU A 195 -12.66 12.05 3.54
N ALA A 196 -12.39 13.14 2.82
CA ALA A 196 -13.11 13.47 1.60
C ALA A 196 -12.85 12.43 0.49
N VAL A 197 -11.61 11.97 0.34
CA VAL A 197 -11.28 10.86 -0.57
C VAL A 197 -12.03 9.59 -0.18
N VAL A 198 -12.05 9.21 1.09
CA VAL A 198 -12.85 8.06 1.59
C VAL A 198 -14.33 8.21 1.24
N ALA A 199 -14.90 9.40 1.44
CA ALA A 199 -16.32 9.66 1.15
C ALA A 199 -16.62 9.54 -0.36
N ALA A 200 -15.80 10.12 -1.23
CA ALA A 200 -15.95 10.05 -2.68
C ALA A 200 -15.82 8.61 -3.20
N VAL A 201 -14.81 7.88 -2.74
CA VAL A 201 -14.60 6.46 -3.07
C VAL A 201 -15.80 5.60 -2.63
N LYS A 202 -16.35 5.84 -1.43
CA LYS A 202 -17.54 5.11 -0.95
C LYS A 202 -18.78 5.40 -1.79
N ALA A 203 -18.93 6.61 -2.29
CA ALA A 203 -20.02 6.94 -3.21
C ALA A 203 -19.92 6.14 -4.50
N GLU A 204 -18.73 6.04 -5.12
CA GLU A 204 -18.49 5.21 -6.30
C GLU A 204 -18.75 3.72 -6.04
N ILE A 205 -18.31 3.21 -4.87
CA ILE A 205 -18.59 1.82 -4.49
C ILE A 205 -20.11 1.59 -4.36
N ALA A 206 -20.83 2.50 -3.72
CA ALA A 206 -22.26 2.36 -3.54
C ALA A 206 -23.04 2.41 -4.86
N GLU A 207 -22.57 3.21 -5.82
CA GLU A 207 -23.22 3.38 -7.13
C GLU A 207 -22.90 2.22 -8.09
N HIS A 208 -21.65 1.73 -8.11
CA HIS A 208 -21.15 0.87 -9.18
C HIS A 208 -20.85 -0.57 -8.74
N ALA A 209 -20.69 -0.86 -7.44
CA ALA A 209 -20.38 -2.21 -7.00
C ALA A 209 -21.64 -3.06 -6.80
N HIS A 210 -21.82 -4.08 -7.65
CA HIS A 210 -22.95 -5.03 -7.57
C HIS A 210 -22.62 -6.30 -6.73
N LYS A 211 -21.45 -6.36 -6.14
CA LYS A 211 -20.96 -7.41 -5.23
C LYS A 211 -20.18 -6.76 -4.08
N PRO A 212 -19.88 -7.50 -2.97
CA PRO A 212 -19.03 -6.97 -1.92
C PRO A 212 -17.72 -6.43 -2.48
N PHE A 213 -17.40 -5.18 -2.12
CA PHE A 213 -16.20 -4.48 -2.58
C PHE A 213 -15.54 -3.78 -1.41
N ALA A 214 -14.34 -4.21 -1.04
CA ALA A 214 -13.67 -3.74 0.16
C ALA A 214 -12.98 -2.38 -0.06
N LEU A 215 -13.04 -1.52 0.96
CA LEU A 215 -12.28 -0.28 1.06
C LEU A 215 -11.26 -0.41 2.21
N GLY A 216 -9.99 -0.50 1.90
CA GLY A 216 -8.89 -0.45 2.85
C GLY A 216 -8.24 0.94 2.92
N TYR A 217 -7.56 1.20 4.02
CA TYR A 217 -6.71 2.39 4.15
C TYR A 217 -5.34 1.97 4.71
N ARG A 218 -4.26 2.29 3.97
CA ARG A 218 -2.90 2.06 4.45
C ARG A 218 -2.33 3.33 5.06
N ILE A 219 -1.74 3.21 6.26
CA ILE A 219 -1.26 4.34 7.04
C ILE A 219 0.19 4.14 7.52
N THR A 220 0.97 5.22 7.54
CA THR A 220 2.13 5.41 8.42
C THR A 220 1.65 6.19 9.64
N VAL A 221 1.93 5.71 10.85
CA VAL A 221 1.34 6.27 12.07
C VAL A 221 2.17 7.37 12.73
N GLU A 222 3.44 7.49 12.36
CA GLU A 222 4.36 8.51 12.85
C GLU A 222 5.36 8.92 11.78
N GLU A 223 5.86 10.14 11.88
CA GLU A 223 7.02 10.63 11.14
C GLU A 223 8.14 10.94 12.14
N GLU A 224 9.32 10.34 11.95
CA GLU A 224 10.41 10.41 12.93
C GLU A 224 11.12 11.77 12.95
N PHE A 225 11.00 12.57 11.87
CA PHE A 225 11.61 13.89 11.76
C PHE A 225 10.87 14.96 12.57
N GLU A 226 11.56 16.06 12.85
CA GLU A 226 11.01 17.21 13.59
C GLU A 226 9.81 17.82 12.85
N GLY A 227 8.75 18.16 13.57
CA GLY A 227 7.51 18.69 12.99
C GLY A 227 6.62 17.65 12.30
N GLY A 228 7.06 16.39 12.22
CA GLY A 228 6.27 15.31 11.62
C GLY A 228 5.07 14.89 12.49
N MET A 229 4.14 14.15 11.87
CA MET A 229 2.94 13.70 12.55
C MET A 229 3.26 12.73 13.71
N GLN A 230 2.41 12.78 14.72
CA GLN A 230 2.54 11.99 15.95
C GLN A 230 1.53 10.85 15.96
N LEU A 231 1.84 9.77 16.70
CA LEU A 231 0.92 8.65 16.90
C LEU A 231 -0.46 9.11 17.41
N ALA A 232 -0.51 10.07 18.32
CA ALA A 232 -1.76 10.60 18.86
C ALA A 232 -2.67 11.23 17.78
N ASP A 233 -2.09 11.94 16.80
CA ASP A 233 -2.82 12.48 15.64
C ASP A 233 -3.36 11.34 14.78
N SER A 234 -2.52 10.34 14.52
CA SER A 234 -2.88 9.18 13.69
C SER A 234 -4.00 8.33 14.32
N LEU A 235 -4.02 8.18 15.64
CA LEU A 235 -5.12 7.50 16.33
C LEU A 235 -6.46 8.23 16.14
N GLN A 236 -6.45 9.57 16.12
CA GLN A 236 -7.67 10.34 15.81
C GLN A 236 -8.11 10.12 14.35
N LEU A 237 -7.17 10.13 13.40
CA LEU A 237 -7.50 9.80 12.00
C LEU A 237 -8.05 8.37 11.88
N VAL A 238 -7.44 7.39 12.54
CA VAL A 238 -7.92 5.99 12.55
C VAL A 238 -9.36 5.92 13.05
N THR A 239 -9.69 6.60 14.15
CA THR A 239 -11.09 6.67 14.64
C THR A 239 -12.03 7.20 13.56
N ARG A 240 -11.68 8.32 12.92
CA ARG A 240 -12.52 8.94 11.88
C ARG A 240 -12.63 8.07 10.61
N LEU A 241 -11.56 7.34 10.23
CA LEU A 241 -11.58 6.39 9.11
C LEU A 241 -12.50 5.20 9.40
N VAL A 242 -12.43 4.64 10.61
CA VAL A 242 -13.32 3.55 11.06
C VAL A 242 -14.77 4.00 11.06
N ASP A 243 -15.05 5.18 11.62
CA ASP A 243 -16.40 5.78 11.65
C ASP A 243 -16.91 6.11 10.24
N ALA A 244 -16.00 6.49 9.31
CA ALA A 244 -16.32 6.67 7.90
C ALA A 244 -16.60 5.34 7.17
N GLY A 245 -16.28 4.19 7.78
CA GLY A 245 -16.66 2.85 7.31
C GLY A 245 -15.67 2.23 6.33
N ILE A 246 -14.36 2.41 6.55
CA ILE A 246 -13.37 1.55 5.90
C ILE A 246 -13.53 0.10 6.40
N ASN A 247 -13.13 -0.86 5.59
CA ASN A 247 -13.30 -2.29 5.92
C ASN A 247 -12.09 -2.90 6.63
N TYR A 248 -10.91 -2.31 6.50
CA TYR A 248 -9.69 -2.70 7.22
C TYR A 248 -8.69 -1.56 7.27
N LEU A 249 -7.85 -1.57 8.31
CA LEU A 249 -6.69 -0.69 8.41
C LEU A 249 -5.41 -1.50 8.14
N HIS A 250 -4.53 -0.98 7.26
CA HIS A 250 -3.24 -1.57 6.97
C HIS A 250 -2.13 -0.64 7.46
N VAL A 251 -1.41 -1.01 8.52
CA VAL A 251 -0.29 -0.22 9.01
C VAL A 251 1.03 -0.68 8.38
N SER A 252 1.83 0.28 7.91
CA SER A 252 3.17 0.04 7.38
C SER A 252 4.21 0.37 8.44
N LEU A 253 5.01 -0.63 8.83
CA LEU A 253 5.97 -0.55 9.93
C LEU A 253 7.36 -1.00 9.47
N GLY A 254 8.39 -0.49 10.12
CA GLY A 254 9.75 -1.02 10.00
C GLY A 254 9.86 -2.43 10.56
N SER A 255 9.17 -2.70 11.70
CA SER A 255 8.99 -4.04 12.27
C SER A 255 7.56 -4.18 12.80
N ALA A 256 6.81 -5.14 12.28
CA ALA A 256 5.46 -5.42 12.76
C ALA A 256 5.43 -6.09 14.14
N LEU A 257 6.55 -6.67 14.57
CA LEU A 257 6.64 -7.39 15.86
C LEU A 257 7.08 -6.50 17.01
N ASP A 258 7.96 -5.53 16.74
CA ASP A 258 8.75 -4.89 17.80
C ASP A 258 8.67 -3.38 17.81
N GLN A 259 8.18 -2.75 16.72
CA GLN A 259 8.19 -1.29 16.60
C GLN A 259 7.30 -0.65 17.68
N LYS A 260 7.91 0.22 18.46
CA LYS A 260 7.27 1.08 19.45
C LYS A 260 7.17 2.51 18.95
N PRO A 261 6.33 3.37 19.57
CA PRO A 261 6.30 4.80 19.27
C PRO A 261 7.68 5.43 19.40
N ALA A 262 8.08 6.23 18.40
CA ALA A 262 9.42 6.81 18.32
C ALA A 262 9.63 7.99 19.28
N LYS A 263 8.58 8.77 19.57
CA LYS A 263 8.69 10.03 20.32
C LYS A 263 8.05 9.96 21.70
N SER A 264 6.77 9.66 21.77
CA SER A 264 6.02 9.59 23.02
C SER A 264 4.84 8.65 22.86
N GLY A 265 4.55 7.83 23.85
CA GLY A 265 3.45 6.89 23.81
C GLY A 265 3.56 5.85 24.92
N PRO A 266 2.63 4.90 24.97
CA PRO A 266 2.69 3.76 25.85
C PRO A 266 3.92 2.90 25.58
N ASP A 267 4.44 2.21 26.60
CA ASP A 267 5.48 1.19 26.43
C ASP A 267 4.87 -0.11 25.87
N ALA A 268 4.38 -0.02 24.64
CA ALA A 268 3.73 -1.09 23.91
C ALA A 268 4.09 -0.99 22.42
N THR A 269 3.91 -2.07 21.66
CA THR A 269 4.14 -2.04 20.23
C THR A 269 3.04 -1.24 19.51
N ILE A 270 3.36 -0.66 18.35
CA ILE A 270 2.38 0.05 17.51
C ILE A 270 1.20 -0.88 17.16
N VAL A 271 1.46 -2.16 16.91
CA VAL A 271 0.41 -3.16 16.61
C VAL A 271 -0.53 -3.31 17.81
N SER A 272 -0.01 -3.45 19.04
CA SER A 272 -0.84 -3.57 20.24
C SER A 272 -1.67 -2.30 20.48
N ILE A 273 -1.05 -1.12 20.33
CA ILE A 273 -1.76 0.17 20.50
C ILE A 273 -2.90 0.30 19.49
N LEU A 274 -2.66 -0.03 18.21
CA LEU A 274 -3.70 0.04 17.18
C LEU A 274 -4.78 -1.02 17.38
N HIS A 275 -4.40 -2.24 17.80
CA HIS A 275 -5.35 -3.31 18.14
C HIS A 275 -6.34 -2.85 19.22
N ASP A 276 -5.80 -2.33 20.34
CA ASP A 276 -6.61 -1.84 21.45
C ASP A 276 -7.47 -0.63 21.04
N HIS A 277 -6.92 0.28 20.23
CA HIS A 277 -7.62 1.47 19.76
C HIS A 277 -8.78 1.14 18.81
N ILE A 278 -8.57 0.17 17.89
CA ILE A 278 -9.60 -0.28 16.95
C ILE A 278 -10.68 -1.10 17.67
N ASP A 279 -10.33 -1.82 18.73
CA ASP A 279 -11.24 -2.61 19.58
C ASP A 279 -12.14 -3.54 18.75
N GLY A 280 -11.54 -4.28 17.82
CA GLY A 280 -12.23 -5.27 16.99
C GLY A 280 -13.25 -4.71 15.99
N ARG A 281 -13.40 -3.39 15.86
CA ARG A 281 -14.38 -2.78 14.94
C ARG A 281 -14.12 -3.09 13.47
N ILE A 282 -12.83 -3.19 13.09
CA ILE A 282 -12.39 -3.59 11.75
C ILE A 282 -11.12 -4.45 11.85
N PRO A 283 -10.80 -5.28 10.84
CA PRO A 283 -9.52 -5.98 10.75
C PRO A 283 -8.32 -5.04 10.73
N LEU A 284 -7.28 -5.39 11.51
CA LEU A 284 -5.97 -4.76 11.47
C LEU A 284 -5.00 -5.64 10.67
N VAL A 285 -4.36 -5.05 9.67
CA VAL A 285 -3.31 -5.64 8.84
C VAL A 285 -2.00 -4.92 9.12
N ALA A 286 -0.88 -5.62 9.20
CA ALA A 286 0.44 -4.97 9.24
C ALA A 286 1.42 -5.62 8.26
N ALA A 287 2.25 -4.76 7.65
CA ALA A 287 3.48 -5.12 6.96
C ALA A 287 4.69 -4.59 7.75
N GLY A 288 5.76 -5.38 7.86
CA GLY A 288 6.99 -4.99 8.54
C GLY A 288 7.87 -6.18 8.90
N GLN A 289 8.84 -6.51 8.05
CA GLN A 289 9.86 -7.56 8.25
C GLN A 289 9.34 -8.96 8.61
N ILE A 290 8.12 -9.31 8.22
CA ILE A 290 7.60 -10.68 8.36
C ILE A 290 8.14 -11.52 7.21
N LYS A 291 9.02 -12.48 7.52
CA LYS A 291 9.70 -13.35 6.56
C LYS A 291 9.42 -14.82 6.78
N THR A 292 9.09 -15.23 8.01
CA THR A 292 8.89 -16.64 8.38
C THR A 292 7.48 -16.90 8.91
N PRO A 293 6.97 -18.16 8.82
CA PRO A 293 5.68 -18.56 9.38
C PRO A 293 5.59 -18.30 10.90
N ARG A 294 6.69 -18.52 11.62
CA ARG A 294 6.76 -18.23 13.06
C ARG A 294 6.58 -16.74 13.36
N GLN A 295 7.19 -15.86 12.57
CA GLN A 295 6.98 -14.41 12.71
C GLN A 295 5.53 -14.03 12.41
N ALA A 296 4.93 -14.60 11.36
CA ALA A 296 3.53 -14.38 11.05
C ALA A 296 2.59 -14.83 12.18
N GLN A 297 2.84 -16.01 12.77
CA GLN A 297 2.05 -16.49 13.92
C GLN A 297 2.24 -15.58 15.14
N ASN A 298 3.45 -15.11 15.43
CA ASN A 298 3.71 -14.17 16.51
C ASN A 298 2.97 -12.85 16.30
N ALA A 299 2.94 -12.33 15.09
CA ALA A 299 2.21 -11.11 14.75
C ALA A 299 0.70 -11.26 14.97
N LEU A 300 0.12 -12.41 14.58
CA LEU A 300 -1.29 -12.73 14.86
C LEU A 300 -1.57 -12.81 16.37
N ASN A 301 -0.65 -13.37 17.14
CA ASN A 301 -0.78 -13.48 18.60
C ASN A 301 -0.71 -12.11 19.30
N GLN A 302 -0.12 -11.09 18.65
CA GLN A 302 -0.06 -9.70 19.15
C GLN A 302 -1.31 -8.88 18.79
N GLY A 303 -2.31 -9.46 18.14
CA GLY A 303 -3.58 -8.79 17.85
C GLY A 303 -3.81 -8.45 16.38
N LEU A 304 -2.89 -8.79 15.46
CA LEU A 304 -3.18 -8.63 14.04
C LEU A 304 -4.31 -9.56 13.59
N SER A 305 -5.19 -9.04 12.78
CA SER A 305 -6.20 -9.83 12.09
C SER A 305 -5.63 -10.55 10.87
N LEU A 306 -4.73 -9.86 10.16
CA LEU A 306 -4.08 -10.30 8.92
C LEU A 306 -2.61 -9.89 8.93
N VAL A 307 -1.75 -10.68 8.30
CA VAL A 307 -0.31 -10.43 8.18
C VAL A 307 0.06 -10.22 6.72
N ALA A 308 0.60 -9.05 6.39
CA ALA A 308 1.06 -8.74 5.04
C ALA A 308 2.54 -9.13 4.87
N VAL A 309 2.78 -10.10 3.99
CA VAL A 309 4.11 -10.59 3.66
C VAL A 309 4.57 -9.97 2.34
N GLY A 310 5.64 -9.18 2.38
CA GLY A 310 6.25 -8.51 1.22
C GLY A 310 7.45 -9.29 0.70
N GLN A 311 8.65 -8.93 1.16
CA GLN A 311 9.92 -9.53 0.71
C GLN A 311 9.92 -11.06 0.79
N GLY A 312 9.30 -11.64 1.82
CA GLY A 312 9.19 -13.09 1.97
C GLY A 312 8.51 -13.74 0.77
N LEU A 313 7.40 -13.16 0.27
CA LEU A 313 6.69 -13.64 -0.92
C LEU A 313 7.39 -13.29 -2.23
N VAL A 314 8.17 -12.19 -2.29
CA VAL A 314 8.99 -11.89 -3.48
C VAL A 314 10.02 -12.99 -3.69
N ILE A 315 10.71 -13.40 -2.63
CA ILE A 315 11.76 -14.43 -2.69
C ILE A 315 11.15 -15.83 -2.85
N ASN A 316 10.03 -16.11 -2.17
CA ASN A 316 9.41 -17.44 -2.10
C ASN A 316 7.98 -17.41 -2.65
N PRO A 317 7.74 -17.65 -3.93
CA PRO A 317 6.37 -17.66 -4.48
C PRO A 317 5.43 -18.67 -3.78
N ASP A 318 5.96 -19.77 -3.27
CA ASP A 318 5.20 -20.84 -2.61
C ASP A 318 5.19 -20.74 -1.06
N TRP A 319 5.61 -19.58 -0.50
CA TRP A 319 5.74 -19.33 0.94
C TRP A 319 4.55 -19.83 1.77
N VAL A 320 3.32 -19.59 1.32
CA VAL A 320 2.11 -20.00 2.06
C VAL A 320 1.89 -21.51 2.00
N ALA A 321 2.19 -22.15 0.87
CA ALA A 321 2.13 -23.59 0.71
C ALA A 321 3.16 -24.30 1.62
N ASP A 322 4.37 -23.76 1.69
CA ASP A 322 5.45 -24.28 2.53
C ASP A 322 5.10 -24.11 4.01
N ALA A 323 4.64 -22.94 4.42
CA ALA A 323 4.15 -22.70 5.78
C ALA A 323 3.01 -23.69 6.19
N ARG A 324 2.04 -23.90 5.30
CA ARG A 324 0.90 -24.79 5.55
C ARG A 324 1.31 -26.26 5.70
N THR A 325 2.35 -26.68 5.01
CA THR A 325 2.84 -28.07 5.00
C THR A 325 4.01 -28.32 5.96
N GLY A 326 4.37 -27.33 6.78
CA GLY A 326 5.47 -27.43 7.75
C GLY A 326 6.87 -27.48 7.12
N ARG A 327 7.01 -26.99 5.89
CA ARG A 327 8.31 -26.88 5.20
C ARG A 327 8.97 -25.52 5.44
N ASP A 328 8.96 -25.04 6.68
CA ASP A 328 9.53 -23.74 7.06
C ASP A 328 11.02 -23.63 6.70
N SER A 329 11.75 -24.77 6.66
CA SER A 329 13.16 -24.83 6.26
C SER A 329 13.39 -24.52 4.79
N ASP A 330 12.38 -24.66 3.93
CA ASP A 330 12.48 -24.42 2.49
C ASP A 330 12.33 -22.93 2.17
N ILE A 331 11.80 -22.14 3.12
CA ILE A 331 11.61 -20.70 2.97
C ILE A 331 12.97 -19.99 3.05
N GLN A 332 13.39 -19.41 1.93
CA GLN A 332 14.63 -18.66 1.81
C GLN A 332 14.49 -17.27 2.46
N LEU A 333 15.52 -16.85 3.19
CA LEU A 333 15.65 -15.52 3.80
C LEU A 333 16.60 -14.59 3.04
N ALA A 334 17.24 -15.12 2.01
CA ALA A 334 18.16 -14.43 1.12
C ALA A 334 17.87 -14.85 -0.32
N ILE A 335 18.34 -14.07 -1.27
CA ILE A 335 18.19 -14.36 -2.69
C ILE A 335 19.51 -14.09 -3.43
N SER A 336 19.80 -14.87 -4.45
CA SER A 336 20.93 -14.65 -5.36
C SER A 336 20.43 -14.43 -6.79
N THR A 337 21.32 -13.98 -7.68
CA THR A 337 21.02 -13.86 -9.12
C THR A 337 20.56 -15.20 -9.73
N ALA A 338 21.06 -16.34 -9.22
CA ALA A 338 20.67 -17.68 -9.69
C ALA A 338 19.20 -18.00 -9.38
N ASP A 339 18.61 -17.39 -8.35
CA ASP A 339 17.25 -17.69 -7.90
C ASP A 339 16.18 -16.86 -8.64
N VAL A 340 16.56 -15.77 -9.31
CA VAL A 340 15.63 -14.78 -9.91
C VAL A 340 14.66 -15.44 -10.88
N ALA A 341 15.16 -16.30 -11.77
CA ALA A 341 14.33 -16.97 -12.78
C ALA A 341 13.35 -17.96 -12.14
N SER A 342 13.76 -18.74 -11.15
CA SER A 342 12.92 -19.71 -10.44
C SER A 342 11.87 -19.01 -9.58
N ALA A 343 12.23 -17.90 -8.93
CA ALA A 343 11.31 -17.05 -8.16
C ALA A 343 10.41 -16.17 -9.04
N ARG A 344 10.56 -16.19 -10.37
CA ARG A 344 9.76 -15.36 -11.29
C ARG A 344 9.75 -13.89 -10.89
N ILE A 345 10.92 -13.35 -10.56
CA ILE A 345 11.08 -11.92 -10.24
C ILE A 345 11.25 -11.17 -11.55
N PRO A 346 10.46 -10.11 -11.82
CA PRO A 346 10.62 -9.26 -13.01
C PRO A 346 12.02 -8.65 -13.09
N HIS A 347 12.57 -8.53 -14.30
CA HIS A 347 13.94 -8.01 -14.50
C HIS A 347 14.13 -6.61 -13.92
N LYS A 348 13.17 -5.71 -14.13
CA LYS A 348 13.25 -4.34 -13.61
C LYS A 348 13.21 -4.34 -12.07
N LEU A 349 12.37 -5.19 -11.44
CA LEU A 349 12.37 -5.34 -9.98
C LEU A 349 13.72 -5.86 -9.46
N TRP A 350 14.29 -6.85 -10.13
CA TRP A 350 15.61 -7.37 -9.75
C TRP A 350 16.68 -6.29 -9.83
N ALA A 351 16.71 -5.51 -10.91
CA ALA A 351 17.65 -4.39 -11.05
C ALA A 351 17.52 -3.37 -9.90
N VAL A 352 16.29 -3.07 -9.45
CA VAL A 352 16.07 -2.18 -8.30
C VAL A 352 16.54 -2.83 -6.99
N ILE A 353 16.33 -4.13 -6.81
CA ILE A 353 16.83 -4.87 -5.63
C ILE A 353 18.36 -4.80 -5.56
N GLU A 354 19.06 -5.03 -6.67
CA GLU A 354 20.53 -4.94 -6.73
C GLU A 354 21.04 -3.51 -6.50
N ALA A 355 20.33 -2.52 -7.03
CA ALA A 355 20.68 -1.10 -6.88
C ALA A 355 20.37 -0.52 -5.49
N THR A 356 19.65 -1.26 -4.62
CA THR A 356 19.24 -0.80 -3.29
C THR A 356 19.81 -1.69 -2.18
N PRO A 357 21.10 -1.54 -1.82
CA PRO A 357 21.73 -2.36 -0.78
C PRO A 357 20.98 -2.27 0.55
N GLY A 358 20.76 -3.41 1.19
CA GLY A 358 20.05 -3.50 2.48
C GLY A 358 18.52 -3.58 2.38
N TRP A 359 17.92 -3.36 1.20
CA TRP A 359 16.48 -3.55 1.01
C TRP A 359 16.11 -5.03 1.03
N PHE A 360 16.80 -5.85 0.24
CA PHE A 360 16.73 -7.31 0.32
C PHE A 360 18.07 -7.89 0.83
N ASN A 361 18.03 -9.11 1.39
CA ASN A 361 19.24 -9.86 1.70
C ASN A 361 19.71 -10.56 0.43
N VAL A 362 20.58 -9.88 -0.33
CA VAL A 362 21.16 -10.41 -1.57
C VAL A 362 22.50 -11.08 -1.25
N VAL A 363 22.69 -12.33 -1.69
CA VAL A 363 23.89 -13.12 -1.48
C VAL A 363 24.56 -13.48 -2.82
N ALA A 364 25.85 -13.80 -2.78
CA ALA A 364 26.53 -14.29 -3.96
C ALA A 364 25.93 -15.62 -4.45
N SER A 365 25.84 -15.80 -5.76
CA SER A 365 25.43 -17.09 -6.30
C SER A 365 26.41 -18.19 -5.85
N PRO A 366 25.91 -19.40 -5.54
CA PRO A 366 26.81 -20.54 -5.31
C PRO A 366 27.72 -20.76 -6.50
N ALA A 367 29.01 -21.05 -6.24
CA ALA A 367 30.00 -21.33 -7.27
C ALA A 367 29.71 -22.64 -8.01
#